data_fd16b3a05d305cde45e38bcc5b791c32
#
_entry.id   fd16b3a05d305cde45e38bcc5b791c32
#
_cell.length_a   1.000
_cell.length_b   1.000
_cell.length_c   1.000
_cell.angle_alpha   90.00
_cell.angle_beta   90.00
_cell.angle_gamma   90.00
#
_symmetry.space_group_name_H-M   'P 1'
#
loop_
_entity.id
_entity.type
_entity.pdbx_description
1 polymer ?
#
loop_
_entity_poly.entity_id
_entity_poly.type
_entity_poly.pdbx_seq_one_letter_code
_entity_poly.pdbx_strand_id
1 'polypeptide(L)'
;MSGSDAADGADVVLSSHDDVHHAFRSRSLRQALYDEGGVVMADCLLTLHGDAHRTRRRLENRLFRREMFTRWEREELGATIDAILVPAIDTGEGDLIPLGYRITMNLTALVAGIDCPTGTTDETDDLYGFVRTFSEGATLVHSTRDHAVVRAEVQEALEQFDRAFLEPSIRRRRRALEAARADPSADGLVPRDVLTTLLQYGDDLTLTPEIIRREVAFYLQAGSHSTANAFTHTADELFGWIVSHPGRGRGLTDRAGADALTHDDRRFLQRCVHETLRLHPASPVAWRRPTEPTVLASGLELAAGALVVLDIEAANRDPSRWGKDADRFDPDRSVPNGVPPWGHSFGGGAHACIGAEFDGGMEVRSDAGPLDEAHLFGTVEVMVEALLRAGGRPDPERPPWRDPLSTRRHFAGYPVRFGAPTTNEEHADASG
;
A
#
# COMPACT_ATOMS: atom_id res chain seq x y z
N MET A 1 -14.24 -14.21 -11.53
CA MET A 1 -14.24 -13.33 -12.71
C MET A 1 -12.81 -12.79 -12.77
N SER A 2 -12.09 -13.13 -13.84
CA SER A 2 -10.69 -12.74 -14.07
C SER A 2 -10.63 -11.26 -14.41
N GLY A 3 -9.44 -10.60 -14.28
CA GLY A 3 -9.17 -9.17 -14.49
C GLY A 3 -9.63 -8.55 -15.84
N SER A 4 -10.61 -9.16 -16.52
CA SER A 4 -11.09 -8.76 -17.82
C SER A 4 -11.90 -7.46 -17.83
N ASP A 5 -12.55 -7.08 -16.72
CA ASP A 5 -13.46 -5.93 -16.72
C ASP A 5 -12.71 -4.58 -16.76
N ALA A 6 -11.49 -4.53 -16.22
CA ALA A 6 -10.64 -3.32 -16.30
C ALA A 6 -9.86 -3.18 -17.62
N ALA A 7 -9.97 -4.17 -18.52
CA ALA A 7 -9.37 -4.16 -19.85
C ALA A 7 -10.38 -3.79 -20.97
N ASP A 8 -11.61 -3.49 -20.58
CA ASP A 8 -12.64 -3.10 -21.56
C ASP A 8 -12.23 -1.78 -22.25
N GLY A 9 -12.13 -1.82 -23.58
CA GLY A 9 -11.63 -0.71 -24.39
C GLY A 9 -10.12 -0.64 -24.59
N ALA A 10 -9.32 -1.61 -24.09
CA ALA A 10 -7.90 -1.71 -24.35
C ALA A 10 -7.62 -2.10 -25.80
N ASP A 11 -6.64 -1.42 -26.44
CA ASP A 11 -6.15 -1.82 -27.76
C ASP A 11 -5.22 -3.04 -27.67
N VAL A 12 -4.48 -3.16 -26.54
CA VAL A 12 -3.53 -4.24 -26.26
C VAL A 12 -3.54 -4.59 -24.77
N VAL A 13 -3.55 -5.90 -24.45
CA VAL A 13 -3.36 -6.39 -23.08
C VAL A 13 -2.08 -7.22 -23.01
N LEU A 14 -1.18 -6.85 -22.07
CA LEU A 14 0.07 -7.57 -21.80
C LEU A 14 -0.10 -8.37 -20.51
N SER A 15 -0.01 -9.69 -20.59
CA SER A 15 -0.17 -10.61 -19.45
C SER A 15 1.08 -11.46 -19.16
N SER A 16 2.06 -11.49 -20.07
CA SER A 16 3.32 -12.18 -19.79
C SER A 16 4.19 -11.36 -18.84
N HIS A 17 4.90 -12.05 -17.94
CA HIS A 17 5.83 -11.39 -17.02
C HIS A 17 6.83 -10.49 -17.74
N ASP A 18 7.41 -10.97 -18.86
CA ASP A 18 8.49 -10.26 -19.56
C ASP A 18 8.01 -9.02 -20.31
N ASP A 19 6.83 -9.08 -20.95
CA ASP A 19 6.26 -7.91 -21.63
C ASP A 19 5.85 -6.83 -20.63
N VAL A 20 5.24 -7.21 -19.51
CA VAL A 20 4.90 -6.29 -18.42
C VAL A 20 6.17 -5.68 -17.83
N HIS A 21 7.23 -6.49 -17.60
CA HIS A 21 8.52 -6.01 -17.13
C HIS A 21 9.14 -4.97 -18.08
N HIS A 22 9.12 -5.25 -19.40
CA HIS A 22 9.65 -4.36 -20.42
C HIS A 22 8.81 -3.07 -20.52
N ALA A 23 7.49 -3.19 -20.53
CA ALA A 23 6.58 -2.07 -20.60
C ALA A 23 6.76 -1.09 -19.43
N PHE A 24 6.94 -1.57 -18.20
CA PHE A 24 7.23 -0.72 -17.04
C PHE A 24 8.52 0.10 -17.18
N ARG A 25 9.51 -0.40 -17.92
CA ARG A 25 10.81 0.23 -18.10
C ARG A 25 10.92 1.08 -19.36
N SER A 26 9.95 0.96 -20.26
CA SER A 26 9.93 1.75 -21.50
C SER A 26 9.68 3.23 -21.21
N ARG A 27 10.55 4.09 -21.74
CA ARG A 27 10.43 5.56 -21.59
C ARG A 27 9.38 6.16 -22.49
N SER A 28 9.00 5.46 -23.56
CA SER A 28 7.96 5.89 -24.49
C SER A 28 6.54 5.56 -24.02
N LEU A 29 6.39 4.77 -22.95
CA LEU A 29 5.09 4.39 -22.39
C LEU A 29 4.74 5.25 -21.19
N ARG A 30 3.93 6.31 -21.38
CA ARG A 30 3.45 7.14 -20.27
C ARG A 30 2.39 6.44 -19.43
N GLN A 31 2.33 6.78 -18.15
CA GLN A 31 1.25 6.38 -17.26
C GLN A 31 -0.12 6.92 -17.75
N ALA A 32 -1.18 6.11 -17.67
CA ALA A 32 -2.51 6.47 -18.16
C ALA A 32 -3.67 6.04 -17.26
N LEU A 33 -3.47 5.14 -16.29
CA LEU A 33 -4.56 4.64 -15.44
C LEU A 33 -5.26 5.74 -14.65
N TYR A 34 -4.52 6.76 -14.24
CA TYR A 34 -4.99 7.87 -13.40
C TYR A 34 -5.53 9.06 -14.20
N ASP A 35 -5.58 8.97 -15.55
CA ASP A 35 -6.11 10.05 -16.40
C ASP A 35 -7.58 10.37 -16.04
N GLU A 36 -8.38 9.36 -15.73
CA GLU A 36 -9.79 9.51 -15.30
C GLU A 36 -9.94 10.16 -13.90
N GLY A 37 -8.97 9.96 -13.03
CA GLY A 37 -8.92 10.48 -11.66
C GLY A 37 -8.33 11.89 -11.55
N GLY A 38 -8.29 12.66 -12.63
CA GLY A 38 -7.60 13.96 -12.70
C GLY A 38 -8.02 14.98 -11.63
N VAL A 39 -9.20 14.86 -11.04
CA VAL A 39 -9.67 15.73 -9.95
C VAL A 39 -8.71 15.70 -8.75
N VAL A 40 -8.15 14.53 -8.41
CA VAL A 40 -7.19 14.35 -7.31
C VAL A 40 -5.79 14.00 -7.79
N MET A 41 -5.62 13.53 -9.03
CA MET A 41 -4.34 13.01 -9.53
C MET A 41 -3.62 13.90 -10.53
N ALA A 42 -4.26 14.95 -11.07
CA ALA A 42 -3.63 15.81 -12.06
C ALA A 42 -2.36 16.48 -11.51
N ASP A 43 -1.27 16.41 -12.28
CA ASP A 43 0.04 17.00 -11.96
C ASP A 43 0.73 16.43 -10.69
N CYS A 44 0.21 15.33 -10.12
CA CYS A 44 0.89 14.59 -9.07
C CYS A 44 2.09 13.83 -9.62
N LEU A 45 3.06 13.50 -8.75
CA LEU A 45 4.27 12.76 -9.12
C LEU A 45 3.97 11.56 -10.02
N LEU A 46 2.94 10.78 -9.67
CA LEU A 46 2.60 9.55 -10.38
C LEU A 46 2.10 9.77 -11.81
N THR A 47 1.49 10.93 -12.11
CA THR A 47 0.94 11.27 -13.43
C THR A 47 1.91 12.07 -14.30
N LEU A 48 2.98 12.60 -13.73
CA LEU A 48 4.02 13.29 -14.47
C LEU A 48 4.80 12.33 -15.38
N HIS A 49 5.37 12.85 -16.45
CA HIS A 49 6.19 12.08 -17.40
C HIS A 49 7.48 12.82 -17.75
N GLY A 50 8.51 12.08 -18.20
CA GLY A 50 9.75 12.64 -18.72
C GLY A 50 10.53 13.47 -17.68
N ASP A 51 10.95 14.67 -18.05
CA ASP A 51 11.78 15.55 -17.22
C ASP A 51 11.04 16.09 -15.99
N ALA A 52 9.77 16.42 -16.15
CA ALA A 52 8.94 16.88 -15.04
C ALA A 52 8.87 15.82 -13.93
N HIS A 53 8.61 14.54 -14.31
CA HIS A 53 8.64 13.42 -13.38
C HIS A 53 10.02 13.27 -12.71
N ARG A 54 11.12 13.28 -13.51
CA ARG A 54 12.48 13.09 -12.96
C ARG A 54 12.85 14.18 -11.96
N THR A 55 12.46 15.42 -12.22
CA THR A 55 12.76 16.55 -11.34
C THR A 55 12.00 16.45 -10.04
N ARG A 56 10.68 16.20 -10.09
CA ARG A 56 9.84 16.03 -8.91
C ARG A 56 10.28 14.79 -8.10
N ARG A 57 10.47 13.64 -8.74
CA ARG A 57 10.91 12.40 -8.10
C ARG A 57 12.25 12.54 -7.38
N ARG A 58 13.23 13.25 -7.97
CA ARG A 58 14.53 13.48 -7.32
C ARG A 58 14.39 14.26 -6.02
N LEU A 59 13.47 15.21 -5.97
CA LEU A 59 13.21 16.00 -4.77
C LEU A 59 12.58 15.15 -3.69
N GLU A 60 11.51 14.46 -4.01
CA GLU A 60 10.72 13.69 -3.05
C GLU A 60 11.43 12.43 -2.56
N ASN A 61 12.26 11.79 -3.40
CA ASN A 61 13.11 10.65 -2.99
C ASN A 61 14.03 10.96 -1.78
N ARG A 62 14.27 12.24 -1.45
CA ARG A 62 15.05 12.59 -0.25
C ARG A 62 14.37 12.18 1.04
N LEU A 63 13.03 12.07 1.02
CA LEU A 63 12.22 11.66 2.16
C LEU A 63 12.08 10.13 2.25
N PHE A 64 12.26 9.42 1.12
CA PHE A 64 12.08 7.97 1.02
C PHE A 64 13.43 7.25 1.02
N ARG A 65 14.26 7.57 2.02
CA ARG A 65 15.56 6.92 2.24
C ARG A 65 15.44 5.87 3.33
N ARG A 66 16.29 4.87 3.26
CA ARG A 66 16.32 3.77 4.25
C ARG A 66 16.39 4.24 5.70
N GLU A 67 17.13 5.30 6.00
CA GLU A 67 17.16 5.91 7.34
C GLU A 67 15.78 6.34 7.83
N MET A 68 14.97 6.93 6.96
CA MET A 68 13.60 7.34 7.29
C MET A 68 12.70 6.13 7.51
N PHE A 69 12.81 5.11 6.66
CA PHE A 69 12.06 3.87 6.82
C PHE A 69 12.42 3.16 8.14
N THR A 70 13.73 3.09 8.47
CA THR A 70 14.20 2.53 9.74
C THR A 70 13.63 3.29 10.94
N ARG A 71 13.60 4.62 10.86
CA ARG A 71 13.02 5.44 11.92
C ARG A 71 11.53 5.16 12.08
N TRP A 72 10.75 5.19 11.00
CA TRP A 72 9.31 4.93 11.07
C TRP A 72 9.00 3.52 11.58
N GLU A 73 9.69 2.50 11.09
CA GLU A 73 9.46 1.12 11.53
C GLU A 73 9.80 0.93 13.00
N ARG A 74 10.90 1.52 13.50
CA ARG A 74 11.41 1.26 14.85
C ARG A 74 10.89 2.21 15.92
N GLU A 75 10.59 3.46 15.55
CA GLU A 75 10.25 4.50 16.53
C GLU A 75 8.75 4.84 16.52
N GLU A 76 8.07 4.78 15.37
CA GLU A 76 6.71 5.32 15.21
C GLU A 76 5.64 4.21 15.05
N LEU A 77 5.96 3.15 14.30
CA LEU A 77 4.97 2.17 13.85
C LEU A 77 4.38 1.38 15.02
N GLY A 78 5.21 0.91 15.97
CA GLY A 78 4.74 0.13 17.12
C GLY A 78 3.71 0.90 17.96
N ALA A 79 4.05 2.14 18.34
CA ALA A 79 3.14 2.97 19.13
C ALA A 79 1.82 3.29 18.38
N THR A 80 1.89 3.49 17.07
CA THR A 80 0.69 3.71 16.23
C THR A 80 -0.19 2.46 16.18
N ILE A 81 0.40 1.28 16.03
CA ILE A 81 -0.32 0.00 16.03
C ILE A 81 -1.00 -0.22 17.39
N ASP A 82 -0.27 -0.06 18.48
CA ASP A 82 -0.80 -0.27 19.84
C ASP A 82 -1.98 0.67 20.13
N ALA A 83 -1.87 1.94 19.78
CA ALA A 83 -2.94 2.91 19.99
C ALA A 83 -4.25 2.53 19.27
N ILE A 84 -4.16 1.79 18.16
CA ILE A 84 -5.33 1.42 17.35
C ILE A 84 -5.81 0.01 17.68
N LEU A 85 -4.91 -0.94 17.96
CA LEU A 85 -5.29 -2.32 18.25
C LEU A 85 -5.77 -2.54 19.70
N VAL A 86 -5.18 -1.84 20.69
CA VAL A 86 -5.53 -2.05 22.11
C VAL A 86 -7.03 -1.92 22.38
N PRO A 87 -7.74 -0.88 21.90
CA PRO A 87 -9.18 -0.79 22.09
C PRO A 87 -9.98 -1.98 21.51
N ALA A 88 -9.53 -2.50 20.35
CA ALA A 88 -10.18 -3.67 19.74
C ALA A 88 -9.87 -4.97 20.49
N ILE A 89 -8.64 -5.10 21.02
CA ILE A 89 -8.24 -6.22 21.89
C ILE A 89 -9.06 -6.23 23.17
N ASP A 90 -9.27 -5.07 23.80
CA ASP A 90 -10.06 -4.92 25.02
C ASP A 90 -11.52 -5.31 24.83
N THR A 91 -12.09 -5.07 23.64
CA THR A 91 -13.44 -5.52 23.28
C THR A 91 -13.50 -6.97 22.84
N GLY A 92 -12.37 -7.59 22.52
CA GLY A 92 -12.26 -8.96 22.02
C GLY A 92 -12.65 -9.14 20.55
N GLU A 93 -12.98 -8.06 19.84
CA GLU A 93 -13.39 -8.08 18.43
C GLU A 93 -12.93 -6.85 17.64
N GLY A 94 -12.84 -7.00 16.32
CA GLY A 94 -12.48 -5.91 15.43
C GLY A 94 -12.80 -6.21 13.97
N ASP A 95 -12.46 -5.27 13.09
CA ASP A 95 -12.49 -5.45 11.63
C ASP A 95 -11.16 -4.96 11.05
N LEU A 96 -10.48 -5.85 10.30
CA LEU A 96 -9.15 -5.54 9.76
C LEU A 96 -9.16 -4.38 8.78
N ILE A 97 -10.29 -4.08 8.12
CA ILE A 97 -10.37 -2.98 7.16
C ILE A 97 -10.20 -1.63 7.87
N PRO A 98 -11.09 -1.19 8.79
CA PRO A 98 -10.90 0.07 9.48
C PRO A 98 -9.62 0.09 10.35
N LEU A 99 -9.24 -1.03 10.99
CA LEU A 99 -8.00 -1.11 11.77
C LEU A 99 -6.77 -0.88 10.88
N GLY A 100 -6.67 -1.58 9.75
CA GLY A 100 -5.57 -1.44 8.81
C GLY A 100 -5.47 -0.02 8.24
N TYR A 101 -6.60 0.56 7.82
CA TYR A 101 -6.62 1.93 7.32
C TYR A 101 -6.18 2.96 8.37
N ARG A 102 -6.63 2.85 9.62
CA ARG A 102 -6.24 3.78 10.67
C ARG A 102 -4.74 3.73 10.97
N ILE A 103 -4.15 2.52 11.04
CA ILE A 103 -2.71 2.36 11.23
C ILE A 103 -1.96 3.02 10.07
N THR A 104 -2.26 2.63 8.83
CA THR A 104 -1.53 3.09 7.65
C THR A 104 -1.75 4.57 7.37
N MET A 105 -2.94 5.09 7.61
CA MET A 105 -3.26 6.51 7.44
C MET A 105 -2.48 7.39 8.42
N ASN A 106 -2.37 7.01 9.69
CA ASN A 106 -1.58 7.79 10.65
C ASN A 106 -0.11 7.88 10.22
N LEU A 107 0.46 6.77 9.72
CA LEU A 107 1.82 6.76 9.17
C LEU A 107 1.94 7.63 7.92
N THR A 108 0.99 7.50 6.99
CA THR A 108 1.04 8.30 5.75
C THR A 108 0.75 9.77 5.98
N ALA A 109 -0.02 10.13 7.01
CA ALA A 109 -0.20 11.51 7.43
C ALA A 109 1.12 12.15 7.87
N LEU A 110 1.96 11.43 8.64
CA LEU A 110 3.30 11.88 9.01
C LEU A 110 4.17 12.11 7.76
N VAL A 111 4.15 11.17 6.81
CA VAL A 111 4.93 11.26 5.55
C VAL A 111 4.44 12.39 4.66
N ALA A 112 3.13 12.51 4.48
CA ALA A 112 2.50 13.53 3.64
C ALA A 112 2.62 14.94 4.25
N GLY A 113 2.77 15.02 5.56
CA GLY A 113 2.87 16.29 6.28
C GLY A 113 1.53 16.83 6.73
N ILE A 114 0.62 15.97 7.12
CA ILE A 114 -0.67 16.34 7.70
C ILE A 114 -0.61 16.16 9.21
N ASP A 115 -0.95 17.23 9.90
CA ASP A 115 -1.02 17.23 11.37
C ASP A 115 -2.41 16.76 11.82
N CYS A 116 -2.42 15.86 12.79
CA CYS A 116 -3.61 15.46 13.55
C CYS A 116 -3.42 15.91 15.00
N PRO A 117 -3.69 17.20 15.31
CA PRO A 117 -3.26 17.82 16.56
C PRO A 117 -3.98 17.26 17.79
N THR A 118 -5.16 16.71 17.64
CA THR A 118 -5.92 16.14 18.76
C THR A 118 -5.68 14.65 18.93
N GLY A 119 -5.35 13.96 17.83
CA GLY A 119 -5.19 12.49 17.81
C GLY A 119 -6.45 11.74 18.28
N THR A 120 -7.61 12.41 18.26
CA THR A 120 -8.88 11.81 18.69
C THR A 120 -9.40 10.84 17.64
N THR A 121 -10.26 9.93 18.06
CA THR A 121 -10.94 8.99 17.16
C THR A 121 -11.74 9.75 16.09
N ASP A 122 -12.45 10.82 16.48
CA ASP A 122 -13.26 11.62 15.55
C ASP A 122 -12.39 12.27 14.47
N GLU A 123 -11.25 12.90 14.84
CA GLU A 123 -10.31 13.48 13.88
C GLU A 123 -9.73 12.42 12.94
N THR A 124 -9.40 11.24 13.47
CA THR A 124 -8.89 10.13 12.68
C THR A 124 -9.96 9.57 11.74
N ASP A 125 -11.22 9.52 12.16
CA ASP A 125 -12.33 9.06 11.33
C ASP A 125 -12.66 10.05 10.19
N ASP A 126 -12.58 11.34 10.44
CA ASP A 126 -12.73 12.36 9.39
C ASP A 126 -11.63 12.21 8.33
N LEU A 127 -10.37 12.08 8.75
CA LEU A 127 -9.25 11.87 7.83
C LEU A 127 -9.39 10.56 7.05
N TYR A 128 -9.85 9.49 7.70
CA TYR A 128 -10.14 8.21 7.06
C TYR A 128 -11.23 8.34 5.97
N GLY A 129 -12.27 9.12 6.23
CA GLY A 129 -13.31 9.43 5.26
C GLY A 129 -12.73 10.09 4.00
N PHE A 130 -11.88 11.10 4.15
CA PHE A 130 -11.19 11.75 3.04
C PHE A 130 -10.29 10.80 2.26
N VAL A 131 -9.46 10.01 2.96
CA VAL A 131 -8.55 9.05 2.32
C VAL A 131 -9.31 8.03 1.47
N ARG A 132 -10.43 7.51 1.94
CA ARG A 132 -11.28 6.60 1.16
C ARG A 132 -11.82 7.26 -0.10
N THR A 133 -12.35 8.47 0.02
CA THR A 133 -12.89 9.24 -1.11
C THR A 133 -11.80 9.55 -2.14
N PHE A 134 -10.60 9.95 -1.68
CA PHE A 134 -9.45 10.18 -2.57
C PHE A 134 -8.99 8.90 -3.26
N SER A 135 -8.99 7.76 -2.56
CA SER A 135 -8.61 6.46 -3.13
C SER A 135 -9.56 6.02 -4.25
N GLU A 136 -10.87 6.18 -4.07
CA GLU A 136 -11.86 5.89 -5.11
C GLU A 136 -11.68 6.84 -6.30
N GLY A 137 -11.54 8.15 -6.03
CA GLY A 137 -11.34 9.16 -7.07
C GLY A 137 -10.03 9.00 -7.85
N ALA A 138 -8.95 8.59 -7.20
CA ALA A 138 -7.67 8.34 -7.84
C ALA A 138 -7.73 7.15 -8.80
N THR A 139 -8.49 6.12 -8.45
CA THR A 139 -8.57 4.85 -9.19
C THR A 139 -9.96 4.61 -9.78
N LEU A 140 -10.55 5.64 -10.37
CA LEU A 140 -11.92 5.64 -10.93
C LEU A 140 -12.19 4.48 -11.88
N VAL A 141 -11.21 4.06 -12.66
CA VAL A 141 -11.33 2.91 -13.58
C VAL A 141 -11.74 1.60 -12.88
N HIS A 142 -11.58 1.54 -11.56
CA HIS A 142 -11.99 0.40 -10.74
C HIS A 142 -13.30 0.63 -9.98
N SER A 143 -13.87 1.84 -10.00
CA SER A 143 -15.16 2.12 -9.35
C SER A 143 -16.31 1.60 -10.21
N THR A 144 -17.29 0.97 -9.57
CA THR A 144 -18.55 0.54 -10.21
C THR A 144 -19.64 1.63 -10.15
N ARG A 145 -19.32 2.76 -9.52
CA ARG A 145 -20.22 3.92 -9.36
C ARG A 145 -20.20 4.83 -10.60
N ASP A 146 -21.15 5.72 -10.69
CA ASP A 146 -21.12 6.78 -11.70
C ASP A 146 -19.90 7.70 -11.48
N HIS A 147 -19.01 7.79 -12.48
CA HIS A 147 -17.74 8.52 -12.36
C HIS A 147 -17.93 10.04 -12.19
N ALA A 148 -19.04 10.62 -12.73
CA ALA A 148 -19.28 12.05 -12.54
C ALA A 148 -19.70 12.36 -11.09
N VAL A 149 -20.48 11.47 -10.49
CA VAL A 149 -20.85 11.56 -9.06
C VAL A 149 -19.60 11.45 -8.19
N VAL A 150 -18.76 10.43 -8.42
CA VAL A 150 -17.53 10.26 -7.64
C VAL A 150 -16.60 11.47 -7.78
N ARG A 151 -16.41 12.03 -9.00
CA ARG A 151 -15.60 13.25 -9.19
C ARG A 151 -16.14 14.45 -8.41
N ALA A 152 -17.45 14.62 -8.34
CA ALA A 152 -18.06 15.72 -7.57
C ALA A 152 -17.83 15.53 -6.06
N GLU A 153 -18.01 14.33 -5.54
CA GLU A 153 -17.73 13.99 -4.13
C GLU A 153 -16.25 14.22 -3.78
N VAL A 154 -15.33 13.83 -4.67
CA VAL A 154 -13.89 14.04 -4.48
C VAL A 154 -13.54 15.53 -4.46
N GLN A 155 -14.15 16.34 -5.34
CA GLN A 155 -13.94 17.78 -5.36
C GLN A 155 -14.40 18.41 -4.04
N GLU A 156 -15.57 18.06 -3.54
CA GLU A 156 -16.08 18.52 -2.26
C GLU A 156 -15.18 18.07 -1.09
N ALA A 157 -14.77 16.82 -1.10
CA ALA A 157 -13.86 16.26 -0.09
C ALA A 157 -12.51 16.99 -0.06
N LEU A 158 -11.93 17.34 -1.23
CA LEU A 158 -10.70 18.12 -1.31
C LEU A 158 -10.84 19.50 -0.67
N GLU A 159 -11.98 20.18 -0.87
CA GLU A 159 -12.25 21.50 -0.27
C GLU A 159 -12.45 21.43 1.25
N GLN A 160 -13.09 20.36 1.72
CA GLN A 160 -13.26 20.11 3.16
C GLN A 160 -11.92 19.74 3.82
N PHE A 161 -11.16 18.88 3.19
CA PHE A 161 -9.81 18.50 3.63
C PHE A 161 -8.86 19.69 3.70
N ASP A 162 -8.89 20.60 2.71
CA ASP A 162 -8.12 21.85 2.75
C ASP A 162 -8.35 22.60 4.05
N ARG A 163 -9.62 22.85 4.37
CA ARG A 163 -9.99 23.64 5.55
C ARG A 163 -9.66 22.95 6.87
N ALA A 164 -9.94 21.65 6.93
CA ALA A 164 -9.79 20.88 8.17
C ALA A 164 -8.34 20.51 8.50
N PHE A 165 -7.56 20.13 7.51
CA PHE A 165 -6.25 19.51 7.72
C PHE A 165 -5.10 20.23 6.99
N LEU A 166 -5.23 20.50 5.69
CA LEU A 166 -4.10 20.96 4.88
C LEU A 166 -3.69 22.41 5.22
N GLU A 167 -4.62 23.35 5.28
CA GLU A 167 -4.30 24.75 5.62
C GLU A 167 -3.68 24.91 7.01
N PRO A 168 -4.15 24.25 8.09
CA PRO A 168 -3.48 24.28 9.38
C PRO A 168 -2.04 23.72 9.28
N SER A 169 -1.86 22.62 8.56
CA SER A 169 -0.56 21.98 8.36
C SER A 169 0.41 22.87 7.55
N ILE A 170 -0.09 23.55 6.50
CA ILE A 170 0.69 24.55 5.74
C ILE A 170 1.14 25.70 6.65
N ARG A 171 0.25 26.24 7.45
CA ARG A 171 0.58 27.38 8.36
C ARG A 171 1.68 26.99 9.34
N ARG A 172 1.62 25.79 9.91
CA ARG A 172 2.64 25.30 10.84
C ARG A 172 4.00 25.16 10.15
N ARG A 173 4.06 24.57 8.97
CA ARG A 173 5.32 24.35 8.22
C ARG A 173 5.94 25.64 7.73
N ARG A 174 5.13 26.59 7.25
CA ARG A 174 5.62 27.92 6.88
C ARG A 174 6.28 28.63 8.06
N ARG A 175 5.67 28.58 9.27
CA ARG A 175 6.28 29.14 10.47
C ARG A 175 7.61 28.46 10.82
N ALA A 176 7.69 27.14 10.73
CA ALA A 176 8.95 26.41 10.97
C ALA A 176 10.04 26.78 9.96
N LEU A 177 9.70 26.88 8.68
CA LEU A 177 10.62 27.30 7.62
C LEU A 177 11.08 28.76 7.80
N GLU A 178 10.19 29.67 8.20
CA GLU A 178 10.51 31.06 8.50
C GLU A 178 11.44 31.17 9.72
N ALA A 179 11.18 30.39 10.79
CA ALA A 179 12.03 30.33 11.96
C ALA A 179 13.44 29.83 11.64
N ALA A 180 13.56 28.77 10.85
CA ALA A 180 14.86 28.21 10.41
C ALA A 180 15.63 29.19 9.51
N ARG A 181 14.93 29.98 8.67
CA ARG A 181 15.58 31.06 7.88
C ARG A 181 16.12 32.18 8.76
N ALA A 182 15.42 32.51 9.85
CA ALA A 182 15.83 33.56 10.78
C ALA A 182 16.95 33.10 11.72
N ASP A 183 16.93 31.83 12.13
CA ASP A 183 17.90 31.21 13.03
C ASP A 183 18.25 29.80 12.54
N PRO A 184 19.44 29.58 11.97
CA PRO A 184 19.88 28.28 11.49
C PRO A 184 19.91 27.18 12.56
N SER A 185 19.96 27.52 13.87
CA SER A 185 19.86 26.53 14.94
C SER A 185 18.48 25.85 15.02
N ALA A 186 17.44 26.49 14.47
CA ALA A 186 16.08 25.97 14.39
C ALA A 186 15.87 25.00 13.21
N ASP A 187 16.85 24.77 12.33
CA ASP A 187 16.72 23.88 11.17
C ASP A 187 16.33 22.44 11.57
N GLY A 188 16.82 21.96 12.71
CA GLY A 188 16.45 20.66 13.26
C GLY A 188 14.99 20.52 13.70
N LEU A 189 14.25 21.63 13.80
CA LEU A 189 12.83 21.68 14.16
C LEU A 189 11.90 21.70 12.94
N VAL A 190 12.44 21.84 11.72
CA VAL A 190 11.65 21.82 10.48
C VAL A 190 11.19 20.36 10.22
N PRO A 191 9.89 20.11 10.08
CA PRO A 191 9.38 18.77 9.77
C PRO A 191 9.98 18.23 8.46
N ARG A 192 10.27 16.94 8.44
CA ARG A 192 10.79 16.25 7.25
C ARG A 192 9.68 15.43 6.61
N ASP A 193 8.83 16.09 5.83
CA ASP A 193 7.68 15.51 5.15
C ASP A 193 7.48 16.08 3.74
N VAL A 194 6.54 15.49 2.99
CA VAL A 194 6.25 15.89 1.60
C VAL A 194 5.80 17.35 1.55
N LEU A 195 4.84 17.75 2.38
CA LEU A 195 4.31 19.12 2.38
C LEU A 195 5.40 20.15 2.66
N THR A 196 6.27 19.92 3.65
CA THR A 196 7.41 20.80 3.94
C THR A 196 8.34 20.92 2.72
N THR A 197 8.64 19.80 2.08
CA THR A 197 9.49 19.76 0.89
C THR A 197 8.86 20.54 -0.26
N LEU A 198 7.56 20.36 -0.51
CA LEU A 198 6.85 21.09 -1.57
C LEU A 198 6.77 22.61 -1.27
N LEU A 199 6.58 23.02 -0.02
CA LEU A 199 6.59 24.42 0.37
C LEU A 199 7.97 25.06 0.28
N GLN A 200 9.03 24.30 0.54
CA GLN A 200 10.41 24.80 0.47
C GLN A 200 10.90 25.01 -0.96
N TYR A 201 10.49 24.15 -1.88
CA TYR A 201 10.97 24.13 -3.28
C TYR A 201 9.87 24.45 -4.29
N GLY A 202 8.69 24.86 -3.83
CA GLY A 202 7.51 25.07 -4.69
C GLY A 202 7.72 26.13 -5.75
N ASP A 203 8.39 27.22 -5.41
CA ASP A 203 8.69 28.32 -6.36
C ASP A 203 9.59 27.86 -7.49
N ASP A 204 10.63 27.08 -7.18
CA ASP A 204 11.56 26.51 -8.16
C ASP A 204 10.87 25.52 -9.12
N LEU A 205 9.81 24.85 -8.65
CA LEU A 205 9.05 23.84 -9.39
C LEU A 205 7.73 24.39 -9.98
N THR A 206 7.44 25.67 -9.79
CA THR A 206 6.19 26.30 -10.24
C THR A 206 4.93 25.59 -9.72
N LEU A 207 4.95 25.16 -8.42
CA LEU A 207 3.84 24.48 -7.81
C LEU A 207 2.74 25.44 -7.40
N THR A 208 1.55 25.23 -7.95
CA THR A 208 0.37 25.97 -7.49
C THR A 208 -0.19 25.35 -6.20
N PRO A 209 -1.01 26.09 -5.41
CA PRO A 209 -1.69 25.54 -4.24
C PRO A 209 -2.50 24.27 -4.57
N GLU A 210 -3.12 24.20 -5.76
CA GLU A 210 -3.91 23.06 -6.21
C GLU A 210 -3.02 21.83 -6.46
N ILE A 211 -1.80 22.00 -7.01
CA ILE A 211 -0.84 20.91 -7.19
C ILE A 211 -0.38 20.40 -5.83
N ILE A 212 -0.03 21.29 -4.89
CA ILE A 212 0.39 20.90 -3.53
C ILE A 212 -0.72 20.11 -2.83
N ARG A 213 -1.97 20.56 -2.91
CA ARG A 213 -3.14 19.87 -2.35
C ARG A 213 -3.28 18.46 -2.91
N ARG A 214 -3.27 18.33 -4.24
CA ARG A 214 -3.39 17.03 -4.90
C ARG A 214 -2.22 16.11 -4.57
N GLU A 215 -1.00 16.62 -4.52
CA GLU A 215 0.19 15.84 -4.16
C GLU A 215 0.09 15.28 -2.72
N VAL A 216 -0.34 16.11 -1.76
CA VAL A 216 -0.54 15.66 -0.37
C VAL A 216 -1.67 14.63 -0.28
N ALA A 217 -2.82 14.88 -0.94
CA ALA A 217 -3.93 13.92 -1.01
C ALA A 217 -3.51 12.60 -1.68
N PHE A 218 -2.68 12.70 -2.73
CA PHE A 218 -2.09 11.53 -3.41
C PHE A 218 -1.25 10.69 -2.44
N TYR A 219 -0.32 11.29 -1.67
CA TYR A 219 0.50 10.54 -0.72
C TYR A 219 -0.33 9.87 0.38
N LEU A 220 -1.33 10.59 0.92
CA LEU A 220 -2.23 10.05 1.93
C LEU A 220 -2.95 8.79 1.44
N GLN A 221 -3.60 8.86 0.27
CA GLN A 221 -4.38 7.74 -0.24
C GLN A 221 -3.49 6.59 -0.77
N ALA A 222 -2.36 6.90 -1.43
CA ALA A 222 -1.50 5.89 -2.06
C ALA A 222 -0.87 4.94 -1.02
N GLY A 223 -0.39 5.49 0.09
CA GLY A 223 0.21 4.69 1.16
C GLY A 223 -0.82 4.02 2.05
N SER A 224 -1.99 4.64 2.31
CA SER A 224 -2.99 4.06 3.21
C SER A 224 -3.76 2.93 2.56
N HIS A 225 -4.29 3.15 1.35
CA HIS A 225 -5.17 2.18 0.69
C HIS A 225 -4.44 0.88 0.33
N SER A 226 -3.27 0.98 -0.30
CA SER A 226 -2.51 -0.19 -0.75
C SER A 226 -2.04 -1.05 0.42
N THR A 227 -1.48 -0.44 1.45
CA THR A 227 -0.91 -1.11 2.62
C THR A 227 -1.99 -1.75 3.49
N ALA A 228 -3.14 -1.07 3.71
CA ALA A 228 -4.27 -1.64 4.45
C ALA A 228 -4.85 -2.88 3.76
N ASN A 229 -4.94 -2.85 2.42
CA ASN A 229 -5.38 -4.02 1.65
C ASN A 229 -4.33 -5.14 1.68
N ALA A 230 -3.04 -4.83 1.54
CA ALA A 230 -1.97 -5.82 1.66
C ALA A 230 -1.98 -6.51 3.04
N PHE A 231 -2.18 -5.74 4.11
CA PHE A 231 -2.35 -6.27 5.46
C PHE A 231 -3.51 -7.26 5.56
N THR A 232 -4.71 -6.87 5.10
CA THR A 232 -5.90 -7.72 5.19
C THR A 232 -5.76 -8.98 4.34
N HIS A 233 -5.22 -8.87 3.11
CA HIS A 233 -4.96 -10.04 2.27
C HIS A 233 -3.89 -10.96 2.87
N THR A 234 -2.85 -10.39 3.51
CA THR A 234 -1.81 -11.20 4.16
C THR A 234 -2.39 -11.96 5.36
N ALA A 235 -3.26 -11.31 6.14
CA ALA A 235 -3.96 -11.98 7.24
C ALA A 235 -4.84 -13.13 6.74
N ASP A 236 -5.62 -12.92 5.66
CA ASP A 236 -6.48 -13.93 5.04
C ASP A 236 -5.68 -15.17 4.58
N GLU A 237 -4.63 -14.95 3.80
CA GLU A 237 -3.76 -16.02 3.30
C GLU A 237 -3.04 -16.75 4.46
N LEU A 238 -2.54 -16.01 5.44
CA LEU A 238 -1.86 -16.58 6.60
C LEU A 238 -2.79 -17.41 7.47
N PHE A 239 -4.03 -16.97 7.72
CA PHE A 239 -5.03 -17.75 8.45
C PHE A 239 -5.36 -19.06 7.71
N GLY A 240 -5.54 -19.00 6.38
CA GLY A 240 -5.70 -20.19 5.55
C GLY A 240 -4.49 -21.13 5.60
N TRP A 241 -3.29 -20.57 5.60
CA TRP A 241 -2.04 -21.33 5.72
C TRP A 241 -1.92 -22.00 7.09
N ILE A 242 -2.23 -21.31 8.20
CA ILE A 242 -2.22 -21.84 9.57
C ILE A 242 -3.15 -23.04 9.67
N VAL A 243 -4.35 -22.98 9.12
CA VAL A 243 -5.33 -24.10 9.11
C VAL A 243 -4.82 -25.27 8.30
N SER A 244 -4.20 -25.02 7.14
CA SER A 244 -3.68 -26.08 6.26
C SER A 244 -2.36 -26.70 6.74
N HIS A 245 -1.66 -26.07 7.70
CA HIS A 245 -0.39 -26.51 8.27
C HIS A 245 -0.47 -26.56 9.82
N PRO A 246 -1.31 -27.42 10.42
CA PRO A 246 -1.69 -27.30 11.82
C PRO A 246 -0.51 -27.37 12.80
N GLY A 247 0.55 -28.14 12.50
CA GLY A 247 1.75 -28.20 13.35
C GLY A 247 2.58 -26.92 13.33
N ARG A 248 2.94 -26.43 12.15
CA ARG A 248 3.71 -25.18 11.99
C ARG A 248 2.86 -23.97 12.40
N GLY A 249 1.59 -23.95 12.01
CA GLY A 249 0.66 -22.87 12.31
C GLY A 249 0.45 -22.69 13.81
N ARG A 250 0.19 -23.78 14.55
CA ARG A 250 0.08 -23.74 16.02
C ARG A 250 1.38 -23.26 16.66
N GLY A 251 2.52 -23.77 16.23
CA GLY A 251 3.81 -23.34 16.76
C GLY A 251 4.06 -21.83 16.54
N LEU A 252 3.65 -21.28 15.42
CA LEU A 252 3.75 -19.84 15.13
C LEU A 252 2.83 -19.02 16.05
N THR A 253 1.55 -19.40 16.17
CA THR A 253 0.58 -18.68 16.99
C THR A 253 0.89 -18.79 18.49
N ASP A 254 1.38 -19.93 18.97
CA ASP A 254 1.79 -20.10 20.37
C ASP A 254 2.98 -19.19 20.72
N ARG A 255 3.99 -19.10 19.82
CA ARG A 255 5.13 -18.18 20.04
C ARG A 255 4.71 -16.72 19.94
N ALA A 256 3.82 -16.37 19.02
CA ALA A 256 3.30 -15.01 18.91
C ALA A 256 2.57 -14.58 20.19
N GLY A 257 1.65 -15.44 20.69
CA GLY A 257 0.91 -15.18 21.93
C GLY A 257 1.78 -15.15 23.20
N ALA A 258 2.95 -15.84 23.18
CA ALA A 258 3.94 -15.81 24.26
C ALA A 258 4.98 -14.67 24.12
N ASP A 259 4.82 -13.80 23.14
CA ASP A 259 5.82 -12.75 22.78
C ASP A 259 7.24 -13.32 22.52
N ALA A 260 7.29 -14.49 21.88
CA ALA A 260 8.49 -15.28 21.66
C ALA A 260 8.77 -15.59 20.19
N LEU A 261 8.27 -14.73 19.28
CA LEU A 261 8.59 -14.84 17.85
C LEU A 261 10.08 -14.68 17.62
N THR A 262 10.65 -15.62 16.89
CA THR A 262 12.05 -15.60 16.51
C THR A 262 12.28 -14.74 15.27
N HIS A 263 13.54 -14.43 14.97
CA HIS A 263 13.91 -13.82 13.70
C HIS A 263 13.47 -14.67 12.49
N ASP A 264 13.51 -16.01 12.59
CA ASP A 264 13.05 -16.88 11.52
C ASP A 264 11.53 -16.86 11.35
N ASP A 265 10.77 -16.68 12.43
CA ASP A 265 9.32 -16.48 12.36
C ASP A 265 9.00 -15.17 11.63
N ARG A 266 9.67 -14.07 11.97
CA ARG A 266 9.50 -12.78 11.30
C ARG A 266 9.89 -12.85 9.82
N ARG A 267 10.98 -13.53 9.47
CA ARG A 267 11.34 -13.80 8.08
C ARG A 267 10.25 -14.57 7.35
N PHE A 268 9.66 -15.55 8.01
CA PHE A 268 8.55 -16.30 7.45
C PHE A 268 7.32 -15.39 7.23
N LEU A 269 6.95 -14.56 8.20
CA LEU A 269 5.86 -13.59 8.05
C LEU A 269 6.12 -12.61 6.90
N GLN A 270 7.33 -12.10 6.76
CA GLN A 270 7.69 -11.22 5.65
C GLN A 270 7.61 -11.94 4.29
N ARG A 271 7.96 -13.23 4.21
CA ARG A 271 7.71 -14.03 2.99
C ARG A 271 6.22 -14.23 2.72
N CYS A 272 5.39 -14.36 3.76
CA CYS A 272 3.93 -14.34 3.61
C CYS A 272 3.47 -13.02 2.99
N VAL A 273 4.00 -11.88 3.45
CA VAL A 273 3.70 -10.56 2.87
C VAL A 273 4.11 -10.50 1.40
N HIS A 274 5.32 -10.91 1.06
CA HIS A 274 5.82 -10.89 -0.31
C HIS A 274 4.98 -11.74 -1.26
N GLU A 275 4.62 -12.95 -0.84
CA GLU A 275 3.80 -13.86 -1.64
C GLU A 275 2.36 -13.33 -1.77
N THR A 276 1.82 -12.72 -0.72
CA THR A 276 0.52 -12.03 -0.78
C THR A 276 0.57 -10.87 -1.76
N LEU A 277 1.58 -10.01 -1.69
CA LEU A 277 1.75 -8.90 -2.64
C LEU A 277 1.84 -9.41 -4.07
N ARG A 278 2.52 -10.53 -4.32
CA ARG A 278 2.58 -11.14 -5.64
C ARG A 278 1.20 -11.58 -6.13
N LEU A 279 0.42 -12.25 -5.28
CA LEU A 279 -0.89 -12.80 -5.63
C LEU A 279 -2.01 -11.74 -5.64
N HIS A 280 -1.91 -10.72 -4.79
CA HIS A 280 -2.94 -9.70 -4.57
C HIS A 280 -2.37 -8.29 -4.75
N PRO A 281 -1.88 -7.92 -5.96
CA PRO A 281 -1.38 -6.58 -6.18
C PRO A 281 -2.49 -5.55 -5.92
N ALA A 282 -2.19 -4.51 -5.16
CA ALA A 282 -3.15 -3.44 -4.83
C ALA A 282 -3.71 -2.76 -6.10
N SER A 283 -2.90 -2.71 -7.15
CA SER A 283 -3.31 -2.34 -8.50
C SER A 283 -3.15 -3.55 -9.40
N PRO A 284 -4.21 -4.32 -9.71
CA PRO A 284 -4.13 -5.55 -10.51
C PRO A 284 -3.74 -5.27 -11.97
N VAL A 285 -3.96 -4.05 -12.43
CA VAL A 285 -3.58 -3.59 -13.76
C VAL A 285 -2.86 -2.24 -13.70
N ALA A 286 -2.05 -1.95 -14.72
CA ALA A 286 -1.53 -0.61 -14.98
C ALA A 286 -1.79 -0.25 -16.45
N TRP A 287 -2.18 0.99 -16.70
CA TRP A 287 -2.42 1.46 -18.06
C TRP A 287 -1.26 2.29 -18.55
N ARG A 288 -0.95 2.13 -19.83
CA ARG A 288 0.10 2.88 -20.53
C ARG A 288 -0.41 3.38 -21.86
N ARG A 289 0.14 4.51 -22.32
CA ARG A 289 -0.03 5.00 -23.69
C ARG A 289 1.35 5.29 -24.30
N PRO A 290 1.70 4.65 -25.42
CA PRO A 290 2.91 5.01 -26.15
C PRO A 290 2.83 6.47 -26.63
N THR A 291 3.87 7.24 -26.38
CA THR A 291 4.01 8.62 -26.89
C THR A 291 4.48 8.65 -28.34
N GLU A 292 5.03 7.54 -28.80
CA GLU A 292 5.50 7.27 -30.17
C GLU A 292 5.34 5.77 -30.47
N PRO A 293 5.33 5.33 -31.74
CA PRO A 293 5.33 3.90 -32.08
C PRO A 293 6.47 3.17 -31.37
N THR A 294 6.16 2.11 -30.65
CA THR A 294 7.12 1.42 -29.77
C THR A 294 7.04 -0.08 -30.03
N VAL A 295 8.20 -0.76 -30.06
CA VAL A 295 8.28 -2.22 -30.19
C VAL A 295 8.76 -2.81 -28.86
N LEU A 296 8.03 -3.77 -28.31
CA LEU A 296 8.42 -4.51 -27.11
C LEU A 296 9.51 -5.54 -27.41
N ALA A 297 10.17 -6.07 -26.38
CA ALA A 297 11.20 -7.11 -26.52
C ALA A 297 10.67 -8.38 -27.17
N SER A 298 9.39 -8.69 -27.03
CA SER A 298 8.68 -9.80 -27.69
C SER A 298 8.48 -9.59 -29.20
N GLY A 299 8.77 -8.39 -29.73
CA GLY A 299 8.48 -8.01 -31.12
C GLY A 299 7.09 -7.44 -31.31
N LEU A 300 6.28 -7.32 -30.26
CA LEU A 300 4.94 -6.72 -30.35
C LEU A 300 5.03 -5.23 -30.61
N GLU A 301 4.39 -4.75 -31.68
CA GLU A 301 4.33 -3.35 -32.06
C GLU A 301 3.14 -2.65 -31.37
N LEU A 302 3.40 -1.50 -30.77
CA LEU A 302 2.42 -0.64 -30.11
C LEU A 302 2.32 0.69 -30.86
N ALA A 303 1.11 1.02 -31.35
CA ALA A 303 0.86 2.30 -31.99
C ALA A 303 0.89 3.46 -30.99
N ALA A 304 1.33 4.65 -31.43
CA ALA A 304 1.26 5.85 -30.62
C ALA A 304 -0.17 6.14 -30.16
N GLY A 305 -0.35 6.45 -28.88
CA GLY A 305 -1.64 6.75 -28.27
C GLY A 305 -2.54 5.55 -27.95
N ALA A 306 -2.19 4.34 -28.38
CA ALA A 306 -2.95 3.12 -28.05
C ALA A 306 -3.06 2.93 -26.53
N LEU A 307 -4.20 2.41 -26.07
CA LEU A 307 -4.36 2.01 -24.66
C LEU A 307 -3.76 0.61 -24.46
N VAL A 308 -2.67 0.56 -23.72
CA VAL A 308 -1.98 -0.68 -23.36
C VAL A 308 -2.24 -0.99 -21.89
N VAL A 309 -2.92 -2.08 -21.62
CA VAL A 309 -3.16 -2.59 -20.27
C VAL A 309 -2.08 -3.61 -19.92
N LEU A 310 -1.38 -3.34 -18.80
CA LEU A 310 -0.44 -4.27 -18.17
C LEU A 310 -1.22 -5.05 -17.13
N ASP A 311 -1.52 -6.32 -17.38
CA ASP A 311 -2.19 -7.21 -16.41
C ASP A 311 -1.15 -7.73 -15.42
N ILE A 312 -1.01 -6.99 -14.31
CA ILE A 312 -0.03 -7.29 -13.25
C ILE A 312 -0.42 -8.59 -12.55
N GLU A 313 -1.72 -8.80 -12.32
CA GLU A 313 -2.19 -10.01 -11.64
C GLU A 313 -1.85 -11.26 -12.46
N ALA A 314 -2.07 -11.25 -13.78
CA ALA A 314 -1.69 -12.34 -14.66
C ALA A 314 -0.16 -12.51 -14.78
N ALA A 315 0.59 -11.42 -14.93
CA ALA A 315 2.05 -11.46 -15.02
C ALA A 315 2.70 -12.01 -13.75
N ASN A 316 2.15 -11.69 -12.58
CA ASN A 316 2.59 -12.24 -11.29
C ASN A 316 2.23 -13.72 -11.10
N ARG A 317 1.37 -14.27 -11.95
CA ARG A 317 0.98 -15.69 -11.98
C ARG A 317 1.48 -16.41 -13.24
N ASP A 318 2.37 -15.79 -14.01
CA ASP A 318 2.93 -16.40 -15.21
C ASP A 318 3.70 -17.69 -14.88
N PRO A 319 3.21 -18.89 -15.31
CA PRO A 319 3.85 -20.16 -14.96
C PRO A 319 5.22 -20.32 -15.58
N SER A 320 5.55 -19.56 -16.62
CA SER A 320 6.90 -19.56 -17.21
C SER A 320 7.95 -18.98 -16.27
N ARG A 321 7.54 -18.15 -15.31
CA ARG A 321 8.40 -17.52 -14.29
C ARG A 321 8.21 -18.13 -12.91
N TRP A 322 6.96 -18.38 -12.50
CA TRP A 322 6.60 -18.75 -11.13
C TRP A 322 6.31 -20.26 -10.95
N GLY A 323 6.36 -21.04 -12.04
CA GLY A 323 6.08 -22.47 -12.00
C GLY A 323 4.59 -22.82 -12.13
N LYS A 324 4.30 -24.13 -12.13
CA LYS A 324 2.94 -24.64 -12.38
C LYS A 324 1.92 -24.31 -11.29
N ASP A 325 2.40 -23.98 -10.10
CA ASP A 325 1.64 -23.64 -8.91
C ASP A 325 1.66 -22.12 -8.64
N ALA A 326 1.88 -21.32 -9.67
CA ALA A 326 1.97 -19.86 -9.61
C ALA A 326 0.75 -19.18 -8.95
N ASP A 327 -0.42 -19.82 -8.99
CA ASP A 327 -1.66 -19.33 -8.38
C ASP A 327 -1.80 -19.65 -6.88
N ARG A 328 -0.91 -20.51 -6.33
CA ARG A 328 -1.00 -20.93 -4.93
C ARG A 328 -0.19 -20.02 -4.04
N PHE A 329 -0.74 -19.71 -2.87
CA PHE A 329 0.00 -19.07 -1.80
C PHE A 329 1.04 -20.05 -1.21
N ASP A 330 2.30 -19.72 -1.35
CA ASP A 330 3.43 -20.52 -0.85
C ASP A 330 4.56 -19.61 -0.37
N PRO A 331 4.60 -19.29 0.94
CA PRO A 331 5.66 -18.45 1.52
C PRO A 331 7.07 -19.04 1.42
N ASP A 332 7.17 -20.34 1.18
CA ASP A 332 8.45 -21.05 0.99
C ASP A 332 8.83 -21.18 -0.50
N ARG A 333 8.10 -20.52 -1.40
CA ARG A 333 8.35 -20.52 -2.84
C ARG A 333 9.77 -20.07 -3.18
N SER A 334 10.42 -20.80 -4.09
CA SER A 334 11.67 -20.38 -4.69
C SER A 334 11.43 -19.21 -5.66
N VAL A 335 11.96 -18.04 -5.34
CA VAL A 335 11.82 -16.84 -6.16
C VAL A 335 12.81 -16.89 -7.33
N PRO A 336 12.36 -16.68 -8.59
CA PRO A 336 13.25 -16.68 -9.75
C PRO A 336 14.35 -15.61 -9.63
N ASN A 337 15.54 -15.91 -10.16
CA ASN A 337 16.64 -14.96 -10.16
C ASN A 337 16.30 -13.69 -10.94
N GLY A 338 16.61 -12.53 -10.37
CA GLY A 338 16.36 -11.22 -10.98
C GLY A 338 14.90 -10.76 -10.95
N VAL A 339 14.01 -11.52 -10.28
CA VAL A 339 12.62 -11.15 -10.05
C VAL A 339 12.45 -10.80 -8.57
N PRO A 340 11.81 -9.67 -8.22
CA PRO A 340 11.45 -9.38 -6.83
C PRO A 340 10.44 -10.41 -6.30
N PRO A 341 10.46 -10.77 -4.99
CA PRO A 341 9.55 -11.77 -4.44
C PRO A 341 8.06 -11.39 -4.56
N TRP A 342 7.75 -10.11 -4.65
CA TRP A 342 6.41 -9.57 -4.91
C TRP A 342 6.06 -9.40 -6.41
N GLY A 343 6.90 -9.87 -7.33
CA GLY A 343 6.69 -9.71 -8.77
C GLY A 343 6.65 -8.24 -9.21
N HIS A 344 5.60 -7.87 -9.92
CA HIS A 344 5.37 -6.51 -10.45
C HIS A 344 4.49 -5.61 -9.58
N SER A 345 4.14 -6.02 -8.35
CA SER A 345 3.15 -5.30 -7.52
C SER A 345 3.57 -3.89 -7.14
N PHE A 346 4.85 -3.60 -7.08
CA PHE A 346 5.40 -2.26 -6.91
C PHE A 346 5.79 -1.58 -8.24
N GLY A 347 5.30 -2.09 -9.37
CA GLY A 347 5.59 -1.55 -10.69
C GLY A 347 7.06 -1.69 -11.08
N GLY A 348 7.57 -0.74 -11.87
CA GLY A 348 8.95 -0.77 -12.36
C GLY A 348 9.37 0.50 -13.09
N GLY A 349 10.67 0.57 -13.43
CA GLY A 349 11.23 1.69 -14.16
C GLY A 349 11.16 3.02 -13.41
N ALA A 350 10.87 4.10 -14.11
CA ALA A 350 10.82 5.44 -13.54
C ALA A 350 9.72 5.60 -12.48
N HIS A 351 8.60 4.88 -12.64
CA HIS A 351 7.44 4.90 -11.75
C HIS A 351 7.42 3.73 -10.76
N ALA A 352 8.55 3.06 -10.51
CA ALA A 352 8.64 2.09 -9.42
C ALA A 352 8.17 2.73 -8.09
N CYS A 353 7.43 1.97 -7.27
CA CYS A 353 6.87 2.49 -6.02
C CYS A 353 7.98 3.08 -5.13
N ILE A 354 7.76 4.30 -4.65
CA ILE A 354 8.70 5.00 -3.79
C ILE A 354 8.73 4.42 -2.37
N GLY A 355 7.60 3.82 -1.94
CA GLY A 355 7.39 3.25 -0.62
C GLY A 355 7.53 1.72 -0.56
N ALA A 356 8.10 1.06 -1.57
CA ALA A 356 8.14 -0.41 -1.62
C ALA A 356 8.81 -1.03 -0.38
N GLU A 357 9.97 -0.51 0.05
CA GLU A 357 10.66 -0.99 1.26
C GLU A 357 9.92 -0.59 2.55
N PHE A 358 9.15 0.48 2.53
CA PHE A 358 8.32 0.88 3.66
C PHE A 358 7.12 -0.05 3.85
N ASP A 359 6.51 -0.47 2.77
CA ASP A 359 5.32 -1.34 2.75
C ASP A 359 5.69 -2.82 2.98
N GLY A 360 6.46 -3.40 2.05
CA GLY A 360 6.82 -4.82 2.03
C GLY A 360 8.16 -5.16 2.70
N GLY A 361 8.91 -4.16 3.15
CA GLY A 361 10.25 -4.35 3.69
C GLY A 361 11.31 -4.66 2.65
N MET A 362 12.48 -5.06 3.11
CA MET A 362 13.58 -5.53 2.25
C MET A 362 13.28 -6.93 1.70
N GLU A 363 13.84 -7.27 0.55
CA GLU A 363 13.67 -8.60 -0.03
C GLU A 363 14.16 -9.71 0.91
N VAL A 364 13.30 -10.70 1.15
CA VAL A 364 13.65 -11.94 1.86
C VAL A 364 13.36 -13.13 0.97
N ARG A 365 14.38 -13.98 0.77
CA ARG A 365 14.29 -15.23 0.02
C ARG A 365 14.36 -16.41 0.96
N SER A 366 13.74 -17.53 0.58
CA SER A 366 13.70 -18.74 1.40
C SER A 366 15.09 -19.35 1.65
N ASP A 367 16.04 -19.11 0.73
CA ASP A 367 17.42 -19.56 0.78
C ASP A 367 18.43 -18.52 1.33
N ALA A 368 17.94 -17.33 1.75
CA ALA A 368 18.82 -16.29 2.28
C ALA A 368 19.43 -16.67 3.64
N GLY A 369 20.67 -16.25 3.85
CA GLY A 369 21.38 -16.36 5.14
C GLY A 369 20.74 -15.50 6.26
N PRO A 370 21.40 -15.38 7.43
CA PRO A 370 20.92 -14.50 8.51
C PRO A 370 20.70 -13.07 8.03
N LEU A 371 19.68 -12.42 8.59
CA LEU A 371 19.39 -11.00 8.28
C LEU A 371 20.40 -10.08 8.96
N ASP A 372 20.68 -8.95 8.32
CA ASP A 372 21.42 -7.85 8.91
C ASP A 372 20.57 -7.18 10.04
N GLU A 373 21.23 -6.63 11.05
CA GLU A 373 20.57 -5.82 12.10
C GLU A 373 19.83 -4.60 11.54
N ALA A 374 20.25 -4.11 10.37
CA ALA A 374 19.61 -3.00 9.66
C ALA A 374 18.43 -3.45 8.76
N HIS A 375 18.05 -4.73 8.81
CA HIS A 375 16.95 -5.25 8.00
C HIS A 375 15.63 -4.58 8.35
N LEU A 376 14.83 -4.25 7.31
CA LEU A 376 13.48 -3.71 7.43
C LEU A 376 12.47 -4.81 7.09
N PHE A 377 11.56 -5.04 8.01
CA PHE A 377 10.49 -6.03 7.81
C PHE A 377 9.32 -5.46 7.01
N GLY A 378 9.13 -4.13 7.07
CA GLY A 378 8.04 -3.43 6.39
C GLY A 378 6.76 -3.33 7.22
N THR A 379 5.97 -2.32 6.91
CA THR A 379 4.76 -1.99 7.68
C THR A 379 3.78 -3.16 7.75
N VAL A 380 3.57 -3.86 6.64
CA VAL A 380 2.60 -4.98 6.59
C VAL A 380 3.03 -6.14 7.49
N GLU A 381 4.33 -6.50 7.51
CA GLU A 381 4.82 -7.57 8.38
C GLU A 381 4.62 -7.22 9.85
N VAL A 382 4.99 -5.99 10.25
CA VAL A 382 4.84 -5.54 11.64
C VAL A 382 3.37 -5.52 12.08
N MET A 383 2.45 -5.14 11.18
CA MET A 383 1.00 -5.19 11.46
C MET A 383 0.50 -6.62 11.62
N VAL A 384 0.97 -7.55 10.78
CA VAL A 384 0.61 -8.98 10.86
C VAL A 384 1.19 -9.63 12.12
N GLU A 385 2.43 -9.30 12.46
CA GLU A 385 3.06 -9.72 13.73
C GLU A 385 2.22 -9.28 14.93
N ALA A 386 1.83 -8.01 14.98
CA ALA A 386 1.01 -7.45 16.05
C ALA A 386 -0.37 -8.12 16.13
N LEU A 387 -1.02 -8.39 14.99
CA LEU A 387 -2.28 -9.12 14.91
C LEU A 387 -2.16 -10.52 15.52
N LEU A 388 -1.10 -11.27 15.19
CA LEU A 388 -0.85 -12.61 15.75
C LEU A 388 -0.56 -12.56 17.25
N ARG A 389 0.24 -11.58 17.71
CA ARG A 389 0.53 -11.37 19.13
C ARG A 389 -0.73 -11.10 19.95
N ALA A 390 -1.67 -10.37 19.35
CA ALA A 390 -2.98 -10.11 19.95
C ALA A 390 -3.94 -11.33 19.93
N GLY A 391 -3.52 -12.49 19.42
CA GLY A 391 -4.36 -13.66 19.25
C GLY A 391 -5.48 -13.45 18.24
N GLY A 392 -5.22 -12.60 17.23
CA GLY A 392 -6.17 -12.29 16.15
C GLY A 392 -6.47 -13.52 15.30
N ARG A 393 -7.73 -13.76 15.02
CA ARG A 393 -8.23 -14.86 14.18
C ARG A 393 -9.53 -14.45 13.50
N PRO A 394 -9.90 -15.07 12.35
CA PRO A 394 -11.19 -14.81 11.71
C PRO A 394 -12.35 -15.02 12.68
N ASP A 395 -13.37 -14.17 12.58
CA ASP A 395 -14.61 -14.36 13.33
C ASP A 395 -15.41 -15.51 12.70
N PRO A 396 -15.67 -16.62 13.41
CA PRO A 396 -16.39 -17.75 12.83
C PRO A 396 -17.86 -17.47 12.55
N GLU A 397 -18.44 -16.43 13.18
CA GLU A 397 -19.84 -16.06 13.04
C GLU A 397 -20.05 -14.99 11.97
N ARG A 398 -19.02 -14.22 11.62
CA ARG A 398 -19.08 -13.11 10.68
C ARG A 398 -18.01 -13.29 9.58
N PRO A 399 -18.34 -13.96 8.46
CA PRO A 399 -17.37 -14.17 7.40
C PRO A 399 -16.99 -12.85 6.72
N PRO A 400 -15.76 -12.75 6.18
CA PRO A 400 -15.34 -11.57 5.43
C PRO A 400 -16.13 -11.43 4.12
N TRP A 401 -16.25 -10.17 3.63
CA TRP A 401 -16.95 -9.89 2.37
C TRP A 401 -16.15 -8.93 1.48
N ARG A 402 -16.33 -9.09 0.17
CA ARG A 402 -15.63 -8.28 -0.83
C ARG A 402 -16.33 -6.94 -1.06
N ASP A 403 -15.57 -5.92 -1.50
CA ASP A 403 -16.09 -4.61 -1.82
C ASP A 403 -16.89 -4.66 -3.15
N PRO A 404 -18.22 -4.42 -3.12
CA PRO A 404 -19.04 -4.42 -4.31
C PRO A 404 -18.87 -3.14 -5.16
N LEU A 405 -18.25 -2.10 -4.61
CA LEU A 405 -18.05 -0.81 -5.26
C LEU A 405 -16.74 -0.73 -6.06
N SER A 406 -15.96 -1.81 -6.08
CA SER A 406 -14.70 -1.89 -6.80
C SER A 406 -14.61 -3.17 -7.63
N THR A 407 -14.03 -3.06 -8.83
CA THR A 407 -13.67 -4.24 -9.65
C THR A 407 -12.46 -4.99 -9.09
N ARG A 408 -11.70 -4.37 -8.17
CA ARG A 408 -10.59 -5.02 -7.46
C ARG A 408 -11.13 -6.01 -6.42
N ARG A 409 -10.37 -7.06 -6.15
CA ARG A 409 -10.76 -8.10 -5.18
C ARG A 409 -10.43 -7.71 -3.73
N HIS A 410 -10.65 -6.45 -3.36
CA HIS A 410 -10.44 -5.98 -2.00
C HIS A 410 -11.59 -6.42 -1.08
N PHE A 411 -11.30 -6.50 0.21
CA PHE A 411 -12.33 -6.71 1.22
C PHE A 411 -13.01 -5.38 1.58
N ALA A 412 -14.33 -5.40 1.77
CA ALA A 412 -15.09 -4.32 2.38
C ALA A 412 -15.22 -4.48 3.90
N GLY A 413 -15.07 -5.71 4.39
CA GLY A 413 -15.01 -6.03 5.81
C GLY A 413 -14.33 -7.36 6.06
N TYR A 414 -13.55 -7.44 7.14
CA TYR A 414 -12.85 -8.64 7.58
C TYR A 414 -12.90 -8.74 9.10
N PRO A 415 -14.03 -9.26 9.66
CA PRO A 415 -14.20 -9.40 11.11
C PRO A 415 -13.21 -10.38 11.72
N VAL A 416 -12.65 -10.00 12.88
CA VAL A 416 -11.72 -10.81 13.66
C VAL A 416 -12.09 -10.83 15.12
N ARG A 417 -11.68 -11.90 15.81
CA ARG A 417 -11.68 -12.02 17.26
C ARG A 417 -10.26 -11.92 17.78
N PHE A 418 -10.12 -11.36 18.98
CA PHE A 418 -8.86 -11.28 19.73
C PHE A 418 -8.90 -12.16 20.98
N GLY A 419 -7.72 -12.46 21.55
CA GLY A 419 -7.57 -13.27 22.76
C GLY A 419 -7.56 -14.79 22.49
N ALA A 420 -7.35 -15.57 23.54
CA ALA A 420 -7.31 -17.02 23.44
C ALA A 420 -8.64 -17.60 22.91
N PRO A 421 -8.64 -18.67 22.11
CA PRO A 421 -9.86 -19.38 21.74
C PRO A 421 -10.60 -19.78 23.01
N THR A 422 -11.87 -19.44 23.12
CA THR A 422 -12.71 -19.96 24.19
C THR A 422 -12.79 -21.48 24.03
N THR A 423 -12.35 -22.23 25.05
CA THR A 423 -12.32 -23.70 25.10
C THR A 423 -13.72 -24.28 25.20
N ASN A 424 -14.62 -23.98 24.28
CA ASN A 424 -15.99 -24.54 24.25
C ASN A 424 -16.21 -25.62 23.19
N GLU A 425 -15.16 -26.14 22.55
CA GLU A 425 -15.28 -27.23 21.56
C GLU A 425 -14.73 -28.59 22.03
N GLU A 426 -14.33 -28.74 23.30
CA GLU A 426 -13.80 -30.03 23.81
C GLU A 426 -14.86 -31.00 24.42
N HIS A 427 -16.16 -30.73 24.31
CA HIS A 427 -17.15 -31.62 24.88
C HIS A 427 -18.26 -32.09 23.92
N ALA A 428 -17.95 -32.37 22.67
CA ALA A 428 -18.92 -32.96 21.73
C ALA A 428 -18.55 -34.38 21.24
N ASP A 429 -17.52 -35.03 21.77
CA ASP A 429 -17.15 -36.38 21.31
C ASP A 429 -16.71 -37.32 22.47
N ALA A 430 -17.55 -37.46 23.48
CA ALA A 430 -17.41 -38.52 24.48
C ALA A 430 -18.77 -38.93 25.08
N SER A 431 -19.72 -39.34 24.24
CA SER A 431 -20.79 -40.24 24.65
C SER A 431 -21.67 -40.65 23.46
N GLY A 432 -21.39 -41.83 22.92
CA GLY A 432 -22.24 -42.46 21.92
C GLY A 432 -21.57 -43.69 21.33
#